data_6a611963071ed64b8b628c96729a53f4
#
_entry.id   6a611963071ed64b8b628c96729a53f4
#
_cell.length_a   1.000
_cell.length_b   1.000
_cell.length_c   1.000
_cell.angle_alpha   90.00
_cell.angle_beta   90.00
_cell.angle_gamma   90.00
#
_symmetry.space_group_name_H-M   'P 1'
#
loop_
_entity.id
_entity.type
_entity.pdbx_description
1 polymer ?
#
loop_
_entity_poly.entity_id
_entity_poly.type
_entity_poly.pdbx_seq_one_letter_code
_entity_poly.pdbx_strand_id
1 'polypeptide(L)'
;MNNIELQFTQMVKEYRKTIYTVCYFYSKDTEEVNDMFQEVLINLWKGFEKFRGDSSLKTWIWRVSLNTCNNHERKKKRSVHTIPLSIDIDLYNDDDEHSKQI
;
A
#
# COMPACT_ATOMS: atom_id res chain seq x y z
N MET A 1 -9.04 24.89 4.39
CA MET A 1 -8.57 23.52 4.39
C MET A 1 -8.07 23.14 5.75
N ASN A 2 -8.46 21.93 6.16
CA ASN A 2 -8.10 21.52 7.50
C ASN A 2 -6.64 21.08 7.52
N ASN A 3 -6.05 21.21 8.67
CA ASN A 3 -4.67 20.89 8.86
C ASN A 3 -4.34 19.45 8.52
N ILE A 4 -5.23 18.55 8.88
CA ILE A 4 -4.98 17.15 8.65
C ILE A 4 -5.06 16.82 7.16
N GLU A 5 -5.94 17.50 6.45
CA GLU A 5 -6.01 17.29 5.01
C GLU A 5 -4.74 17.75 4.33
N LEU A 6 -4.20 18.86 4.79
CA LEU A 6 -2.98 19.36 4.23
C LEU A 6 -1.82 18.42 4.50
N GLN A 7 -1.74 17.93 5.72
CA GLN A 7 -0.69 16.97 6.08
C GLN A 7 -0.80 15.72 5.26
N PHE A 8 -2.01 15.23 5.08
CA PHE A 8 -2.21 14.03 4.29
C PHE A 8 -1.79 14.25 2.83
N THR A 9 -2.18 15.38 2.27
CA THR A 9 -1.84 15.69 0.90
C THR A 9 -0.33 15.74 0.71
N GLN A 10 0.36 16.35 1.65
CA GLN A 10 1.81 16.44 1.55
C GLN A 10 2.45 15.07 1.67
N MET A 11 1.92 14.23 2.53
CA MET A 11 2.44 12.89 2.68
C MET A 11 2.27 12.10 1.38
N VAL A 12 1.10 12.21 0.76
CA VAL A 12 0.86 11.50 -0.47
C VAL A 12 1.81 11.97 -1.57
N LYS A 13 2.03 13.26 -1.64
CA LYS A 13 2.95 13.79 -2.65
C LYS A 13 4.36 13.25 -2.44
N GLU A 14 4.76 13.19 -1.21
CA GLU A 14 6.11 12.77 -0.90
C GLU A 14 6.33 11.29 -1.20
N TYR A 15 5.34 10.47 -0.92
CA TYR A 15 5.47 9.02 -1.06
C TYR A 15 4.77 8.46 -2.27
N ARG A 16 4.38 9.32 -3.19
CA ARG A 16 3.63 8.89 -4.35
C ARG A 16 4.34 7.81 -5.14
N LYS A 17 5.64 7.95 -5.32
CA LYS A 17 6.38 6.96 -6.08
C LYS A 17 6.36 5.60 -5.42
N THR A 18 6.45 5.59 -4.11
CA THR A 18 6.38 4.33 -3.38
C THR A 18 5.05 3.64 -3.61
N ILE A 19 3.98 4.40 -3.52
CA ILE A 19 2.65 3.83 -3.71
C ILE A 19 2.49 3.31 -5.13
N TYR A 20 2.91 4.09 -6.11
CA TYR A 20 2.80 3.67 -7.50
C TYR A 20 3.65 2.44 -7.77
N THR A 21 4.81 2.36 -7.16
CA THR A 21 5.66 1.19 -7.36
C THR A 21 4.94 -0.08 -6.95
N VAL A 22 4.29 -0.05 -5.80
CA VAL A 22 3.55 -1.21 -5.34
C VAL A 22 2.40 -1.51 -6.29
N CYS A 23 1.68 -0.47 -6.70
CA CYS A 23 0.54 -0.67 -7.59
C CYS A 23 0.97 -1.26 -8.92
N TYR A 24 2.07 -0.78 -9.47
CA TYR A 24 2.59 -1.33 -10.72
C TYR A 24 2.95 -2.79 -10.59
N PHE A 25 3.50 -3.13 -9.45
CA PHE A 25 3.92 -4.49 -9.23
C PHE A 25 2.74 -5.46 -9.33
N TYR A 26 1.57 -5.03 -8.92
CA TYR A 26 0.39 -5.88 -8.89
C TYR A 26 -0.50 -5.71 -10.10
N SER A 27 -0.24 -4.76 -10.96
CA SER A 27 -1.17 -4.40 -12.03
C SER A 27 -0.75 -4.96 -13.35
N LYS A 28 -1.73 -5.05 -14.24
CA LYS A 28 -1.48 -5.45 -15.61
C LYS A 28 -1.46 -4.27 -16.55
N ASP A 29 -2.15 -3.20 -16.22
CA ASP A 29 -2.24 -2.07 -17.11
C ASP A 29 -2.44 -0.80 -16.32
N THR A 30 -2.43 0.31 -17.04
CA THR A 30 -2.49 1.62 -16.44
C THR A 30 -3.79 1.88 -15.71
N GLU A 31 -4.88 1.37 -16.25
CA GLU A 31 -6.16 1.55 -15.59
C GLU A 31 -6.16 0.90 -14.22
N GLU A 32 -5.63 -0.29 -14.15
CA GLU A 32 -5.59 -1.01 -12.89
C GLU A 32 -4.69 -0.31 -11.89
N VAL A 33 -3.57 0.23 -12.37
CA VAL A 33 -2.68 0.99 -11.49
C VAL A 33 -3.44 2.13 -10.84
N ASN A 34 -4.20 2.86 -11.65
CA ASN A 34 -4.93 4.01 -11.14
C ASN A 34 -5.99 3.60 -10.16
N ASP A 35 -6.69 2.51 -10.43
CA ASP A 35 -7.70 2.02 -9.52
C ASP A 35 -7.10 1.64 -8.17
N MET A 36 -5.99 0.93 -8.21
CA MET A 36 -5.33 0.54 -6.98
C MET A 36 -4.79 1.73 -6.22
N PHE A 37 -4.25 2.69 -6.96
CA PHE A 37 -3.73 3.88 -6.34
C PHE A 37 -4.81 4.60 -5.55
N GLN A 38 -5.99 4.73 -6.15
CA GLN A 38 -7.09 5.38 -5.46
C GLN A 38 -7.53 4.61 -4.23
N GLU A 39 -7.57 3.29 -4.34
CA GLU A 39 -7.92 2.48 -3.18
C GLU A 39 -6.92 2.63 -2.06
N VAL A 40 -5.64 2.68 -2.43
CA VAL A 40 -4.61 2.89 -1.41
C VAL A 40 -4.81 4.23 -0.72
N LEU A 41 -5.11 5.27 -1.48
CA LEU A 41 -5.34 6.58 -0.88
C LEU A 41 -6.49 6.56 0.10
N ILE A 42 -7.56 5.87 -0.27
CA ILE A 42 -8.71 5.77 0.62
C ILE A 42 -8.32 5.08 1.92
N ASN A 43 -7.59 4.00 1.81
CA ASN A 43 -7.18 3.25 3.00
C ASN A 43 -6.19 4.02 3.84
N LEU A 44 -5.28 4.74 3.21
CA LEU A 44 -4.37 5.59 3.95
C LEU A 44 -5.13 6.67 4.69
N TRP A 45 -6.10 7.26 4.03
CA TRP A 45 -6.90 8.31 4.66
C TRP A 45 -7.62 7.78 5.89
N LYS A 46 -8.20 6.60 5.76
CA LYS A 46 -8.93 6.01 6.88
C LYS A 46 -8.05 5.78 8.10
N GLY A 47 -6.79 5.46 7.86
CA GLY A 47 -5.90 5.17 8.97
C GLY A 47 -5.02 6.31 9.39
N PHE A 48 -5.05 7.41 8.66
CA PHE A 48 -4.09 8.48 8.89
C PHE A 48 -4.19 9.08 10.28
N GLU A 49 -5.39 9.34 10.73
CA GLU A 49 -5.58 9.93 12.04
C GLU A 49 -5.19 8.98 13.15
N LYS A 50 -5.23 7.70 12.87
CA LYS A 50 -4.93 6.70 13.89
C LYS A 50 -3.47 6.31 13.91
N PHE A 51 -2.72 6.76 12.92
CA PHE A 51 -1.32 6.43 12.87
C PHE A 51 -0.61 7.07 14.05
N ARG A 52 0.07 6.25 14.83
CA ARG A 52 0.70 6.72 16.06
C ARG A 52 2.21 6.68 16.01
N GLY A 53 2.78 6.39 14.88
CA GLY A 53 4.22 6.33 14.80
C GLY A 53 4.82 5.05 15.31
N ASP A 54 4.04 4.00 15.40
CA ASP A 54 4.56 2.70 15.82
C ASP A 54 5.58 2.17 14.84
N SER A 55 5.46 2.58 13.60
CA SER A 55 6.46 2.26 12.60
C SER A 55 6.77 3.55 11.89
N SER A 56 7.77 3.54 11.03
CA SER A 56 8.05 4.73 10.25
C SER A 56 6.89 4.97 9.30
N LEU A 57 6.74 6.21 8.92
CA LEU A 57 5.67 6.58 8.01
C LEU A 57 5.81 5.81 6.70
N LYS A 58 7.03 5.68 6.22
CA LYS A 58 7.27 4.96 4.98
C LYS A 58 6.84 3.51 5.08
N THR A 59 7.15 2.87 6.20
CA THR A 59 6.78 1.48 6.41
C THR A 59 5.27 1.33 6.47
N TRP A 60 4.61 2.25 7.14
CA TRP A 60 3.17 2.20 7.24
C TRP A 60 2.51 2.33 5.86
N ILE A 61 3.00 3.28 5.07
CA ILE A 61 2.46 3.48 3.73
C ILE A 61 2.70 2.24 2.88
N TRP A 62 3.87 1.67 3.00
CA TRP A 62 4.22 0.47 2.27
C TRP A 62 3.26 -0.67 2.60
N ARG A 63 3.01 -0.87 3.89
CA ARG A 63 2.11 -1.93 4.32
C ARG A 63 0.69 -1.72 3.85
N VAL A 64 0.19 -0.51 3.96
CA VAL A 64 -1.17 -0.24 3.52
C VAL A 64 -1.28 -0.46 2.02
N SER A 65 -0.25 -0.04 1.27
CA SER A 65 -0.26 -0.23 -0.17
C SER A 65 -0.27 -1.70 -0.54
N LEU A 66 0.59 -2.48 0.10
CA LEU A 66 0.64 -3.91 -0.17
C LEU A 66 -0.67 -4.59 0.16
N ASN A 67 -1.21 -4.29 1.33
CA ASN A 67 -2.46 -4.90 1.74
C ASN A 67 -3.59 -4.56 0.80
N THR A 68 -3.64 -3.32 0.37
CA THR A 68 -4.69 -2.88 -0.53
C THR A 68 -4.59 -3.62 -1.86
N CYS A 69 -3.39 -3.68 -2.41
CA CYS A 69 -3.21 -4.33 -3.70
C CYS A 69 -3.44 -5.82 -3.61
N ASN A 70 -3.03 -6.44 -2.53
CA ASN A 70 -3.29 -7.85 -2.34
C ASN A 70 -4.79 -8.13 -2.29
N ASN A 71 -5.52 -7.29 -1.59
CA ASN A 71 -6.96 -7.46 -1.52
C ASN A 71 -7.62 -7.28 -2.87
N HIS A 72 -7.12 -6.32 -3.63
CA HIS A 72 -7.63 -6.08 -4.97
C HIS A 72 -7.43 -7.33 -5.84
N GLU A 73 -6.26 -7.91 -5.77
CA GLU A 73 -5.97 -9.13 -6.54
C GLU A 73 -6.83 -10.29 -6.10
N ARG A 74 -7.04 -10.41 -4.82
CA ARG A 74 -7.89 -11.48 -4.31
C ARG A 74 -9.31 -11.37 -4.85
N LYS A 75 -9.83 -10.17 -4.86
CA LYS A 75 -11.19 -9.96 -5.37
C LYS A 75 -11.29 -10.36 -6.82
N LYS A 76 -10.28 -10.03 -7.60
CA LYS A 76 -10.29 -10.37 -9.00
C LYS A 76 -10.17 -11.85 -9.24
N LYS A 77 -9.38 -12.52 -8.44
CA LYS A 77 -9.08 -13.92 -8.66
C LYS A 77 -9.72 -14.85 -7.67
N ARG A 78 -10.79 -14.41 -7.07
CA ARG A 78 -11.34 -15.21 -6.00
C ARG A 78 -11.83 -16.57 -6.48
N SER A 79 -12.17 -16.69 -7.74
CA SER A 79 -12.57 -17.98 -8.24
C SER A 79 -11.36 -18.86 -8.54
N VAL A 80 -10.21 -18.27 -8.65
CA VAL A 80 -8.99 -19.00 -8.94
C VAL A 80 -8.17 -19.03 -7.66
N HIS A 81 -8.15 -20.14 -7.04
CA HIS A 81 -7.43 -20.25 -5.81
C HIS A 81 -5.95 -20.31 -6.06
N THR A 82 -5.21 -19.64 -5.27
CA THR A 82 -3.81 -19.57 -5.48
C THR A 82 -3.06 -19.66 -4.16
N ILE A 83 -1.86 -19.19 -4.18
CA ILE A 83 -1.00 -19.22 -3.03
C ILE A 83 -1.59 -18.44 -1.89
N PRO A 84 -1.50 -18.95 -0.70
CA PRO A 84 -1.98 -18.20 0.45
C PRO A 84 -1.28 -16.85 0.58
N LEU A 85 -2.07 -15.84 0.80
CA LEU A 85 -1.53 -14.52 0.90
C LEU A 85 -0.65 -14.31 2.11
N SER A 86 -0.87 -15.11 3.12
CA SER A 86 -0.05 -14.98 4.31
C SER A 86 1.42 -15.21 3.99
N ILE A 87 1.68 -16.05 3.02
CA ILE A 87 3.06 -16.30 2.64
C ILE A 87 3.68 -15.04 2.05
N ASP A 88 2.94 -14.39 1.18
CA ASP A 88 3.44 -13.18 0.57
C ASP A 88 3.67 -12.09 1.61
N ILE A 89 2.75 -11.98 2.54
CA ILE A 89 2.89 -10.98 3.57
C ILE A 89 4.11 -11.24 4.41
N ASP A 90 4.36 -12.49 4.72
CA ASP A 90 5.54 -12.83 5.50
C ASP A 90 6.80 -12.47 4.77
N LEU A 91 6.84 -12.74 3.48
CA LEU A 91 8.01 -12.39 2.69
C LEU A 91 8.26 -10.89 2.71
N TYR A 92 7.21 -10.12 2.60
CA TYR A 92 7.35 -8.68 2.61
C TYR A 92 7.76 -8.18 3.97
N ASN A 93 7.28 -8.79 5.01
CA ASN A 93 7.70 -8.40 6.34
C ASN A 93 9.18 -8.64 6.54
N ASP A 94 9.66 -9.77 6.05
CA ASP A 94 11.08 -10.04 6.10
C ASP A 94 11.85 -9.04 5.30
N ASP A 95 11.37 -8.73 4.13
CA ASP A 95 12.02 -7.74 3.30
C ASP A 95 12.08 -6.41 4.00
N ASP A 96 11.03 -6.07 4.71
CA ASP A 96 10.98 -4.85 5.43
C ASP A 96 12.10 -4.74 6.41
N GLU A 97 12.39 -5.82 7.08
CA GLU A 97 13.47 -5.84 8.02
C GLU A 97 14.81 -5.82 7.35
N HIS A 98 14.86 -6.43 6.20
CA HIS A 98 16.11 -6.52 5.46
C HIS A 98 16.26 -5.46 4.41
N SER A 99 15.29 -4.64 4.27
CA SER A 99 15.31 -3.66 3.19
C SER A 99 16.51 -2.76 3.28
N LYS A 100 17.00 -2.56 4.45
CA LYS A 100 18.17 -1.72 4.60
C LYS A 100 19.39 -2.37 4.02
N GLN A 101 19.33 -3.62 3.72
CA GLN A 101 20.43 -4.31 3.12
C GLN A 101 20.44 -4.18 1.62
N ILE A 102 19.37 -3.77 1.08
CA ILE A 102 19.25 -3.64 -0.35
C ILE A 102 19.58 -2.21 -0.82
#